data_679763f4a3bfd8113dc806ed56fc6526
#
_entry.id   679763f4a3bfd8113dc806ed56fc6526
#
_cell.length_a   1.000
_cell.length_b   1.000
_cell.length_c   1.000
_cell.angle_alpha   90.00
_cell.angle_beta   90.00
_cell.angle_gamma   90.00
#
_symmetry.space_group_name_H-M   'P 1'
#
loop_
_entity.id
_entity.type
_entity.pdbx_description
1 polymer ?
#
loop_
_entity_poly.entity_id
_entity_poly.type
_entity_poly.pdbx_seq_one_letter_code
_entity_poly.pdbx_strand_id
1 'polypeptide(L)'
;MIHSGETQEQGGQAGGMSICIDEYKADPRLILGYHVIPGKWLLQGGTTGGGGVMRWFEREFADYERMMKEQTGMSSLNQLNEIAEKINPGSDGVVFLPYMSGERSPIWNPYAKGVFYGLDFALKKSRRPKRS
;
A
#
# COMPACT_ATOMS: atom_id res chain seq x y z
N MET A 1 -21.22 -3.74 1.43
CA MET A 1 -21.72 -2.47 0.87
C MET A 1 -23.04 -2.71 0.18
N ILE A 2 -24.12 -2.15 0.69
CA ILE A 2 -25.46 -2.29 0.09
C ILE A 2 -26.17 -0.94 -0.08
N HIS A 3 -25.65 0.12 0.57
CA HIS A 3 -26.18 1.47 0.45
C HIS A 3 -25.25 2.36 -0.35
N SER A 4 -25.82 3.34 -1.04
CA SER A 4 -25.06 4.34 -1.81
C SER A 4 -24.10 5.10 -0.88
N GLY A 5 -22.87 5.30 -1.35
CA GLY A 5 -21.82 5.94 -0.57
C GLY A 5 -21.03 5.04 0.36
N GLU A 6 -21.49 3.81 0.62
CA GLU A 6 -20.69 2.86 1.37
C GLU A 6 -19.47 2.42 0.58
N THR A 7 -18.33 2.36 1.26
CA THR A 7 -17.05 1.98 0.66
C THR A 7 -16.54 0.68 1.26
N GLN A 8 -15.75 -0.02 0.47
CA GLN A 8 -14.99 -1.19 0.89
C GLN A 8 -13.56 -1.02 0.43
N GLU A 9 -12.63 -1.14 1.35
CA GLU A 9 -11.23 -1.33 1.06
C GLU A 9 -10.90 -2.81 1.03
N GLN A 10 -10.08 -3.23 0.08
CA GLN A 10 -9.55 -4.57 0.00
C GLN A 10 -8.02 -4.49 -0.13
N GLY A 11 -7.34 -5.22 0.74
CA GLY A 11 -5.90 -5.32 0.76
C GLY A 11 -5.44 -6.77 0.59
N GLY A 12 -4.45 -6.96 -0.26
CA GLY A 12 -3.81 -8.25 -0.51
C GLY A 12 -2.45 -8.00 -1.14
N GLN A 13 -2.06 -8.76 -2.14
CA GLN A 13 -0.89 -8.46 -2.96
C GLN A 13 -1.04 -7.12 -3.67
N ALA A 14 -2.20 -6.86 -4.24
CA ALA A 14 -2.66 -5.55 -4.74
C ALA A 14 -3.58 -4.89 -3.71
N GLY A 15 -3.92 -3.63 -3.92
CA GLY A 15 -4.90 -2.90 -3.11
C GLY A 15 -6.05 -2.36 -3.97
N GLY A 16 -7.15 -2.03 -3.34
CA GLY A 16 -8.27 -1.43 -4.04
C GLY A 16 -9.32 -0.86 -3.10
N MET A 17 -10.10 0.05 -3.63
CA MET A 17 -11.26 0.62 -2.96
C MET A 17 -12.46 0.59 -3.91
N SER A 18 -13.61 0.28 -3.37
CA SER A 18 -14.87 0.28 -4.10
C SER A 18 -15.89 1.14 -3.38
N ILE A 19 -16.74 1.82 -4.12
CA ILE A 19 -17.88 2.55 -3.57
C ILE A 19 -19.18 2.09 -4.27
N CYS A 20 -20.22 1.87 -3.48
CA CYS A 20 -21.56 1.60 -3.99
C CYS A 20 -22.23 2.89 -4.42
N ILE A 21 -22.81 2.91 -5.62
CA ILE A 21 -23.55 4.06 -6.16
C ILE A 21 -24.90 3.61 -6.76
N ASP A 22 -25.91 4.47 -6.70
CA ASP A 22 -27.26 4.18 -7.20
C ASP A 22 -27.44 4.50 -8.68
N GLU A 23 -26.52 5.25 -9.28
CA GLU A 23 -26.63 5.71 -10.65
C GLU A 23 -25.46 5.20 -11.48
N TYR A 24 -25.70 4.98 -12.77
CA TYR A 24 -24.63 4.75 -13.74
C TYR A 24 -23.78 6.01 -13.87
N LYS A 25 -22.55 5.96 -13.40
CA LYS A 25 -21.60 7.07 -13.46
C LYS A 25 -20.23 6.57 -13.88
N ALA A 26 -19.98 6.60 -15.18
CA ALA A 26 -18.68 6.23 -15.71
C ALA A 26 -17.66 7.35 -15.54
N ASP A 27 -16.45 6.98 -15.09
CA ASP A 27 -15.27 7.85 -15.07
C ASP A 27 -14.11 7.07 -15.71
N PRO A 28 -13.45 7.58 -16.77
CA PRO A 28 -12.39 6.88 -17.48
C PRO A 28 -11.17 6.57 -16.60
N ARG A 29 -11.04 7.23 -15.46
CA ARG A 29 -9.98 6.97 -14.48
C ARG A 29 -10.28 5.76 -13.61
N LEU A 30 -11.54 5.34 -13.51
CA LEU A 30 -12.01 4.32 -12.58
C LEU A 30 -12.61 3.13 -13.32
N ILE A 31 -12.85 2.06 -12.59
CA ILE A 31 -13.51 0.86 -13.09
C ILE A 31 -14.97 0.92 -12.63
N LEU A 32 -15.89 0.83 -13.56
CA LEU A 32 -17.32 0.73 -13.25
C LEU A 32 -17.76 -0.71 -13.47
N GLY A 33 -18.38 -1.31 -12.46
CA GLY A 33 -18.94 -2.65 -12.49
C GLY A 33 -20.37 -2.70 -11.99
N TYR A 34 -21.06 -3.79 -12.29
CA TYR A 34 -22.37 -4.07 -11.71
C TYR A 34 -22.22 -4.47 -10.25
N HIS A 35 -23.13 -3.98 -9.43
CA HIS A 35 -23.30 -4.52 -8.08
C HIS A 35 -24.16 -5.79 -8.12
N VAL A 36 -24.01 -6.67 -7.11
CA VAL A 36 -24.87 -7.87 -6.98
C VAL A 36 -26.32 -7.52 -6.66
N ILE A 37 -26.57 -6.30 -6.14
CA ILE A 37 -27.91 -5.79 -5.88
C ILE A 37 -28.40 -5.09 -7.16
N PRO A 38 -29.56 -5.47 -7.70
CA PRO A 38 -30.12 -4.84 -8.87
C PRO A 38 -30.30 -3.31 -8.71
N GLY A 39 -29.99 -2.57 -9.76
CA GLY A 39 -30.11 -1.10 -9.76
C GLY A 39 -28.95 -0.37 -9.09
N LYS A 40 -27.91 -1.10 -8.62
CA LYS A 40 -26.71 -0.50 -8.02
C LYS A 40 -25.47 -0.80 -8.84
N TRP A 41 -24.45 0.04 -8.65
CA TRP A 41 -23.18 -0.01 -9.36
C TRP A 41 -22.01 0.02 -8.36
N LEU A 42 -20.88 -0.48 -8.81
CA LEU A 42 -19.60 -0.38 -8.10
C LEU A 42 -18.66 0.50 -8.90
N LEU A 43 -18.25 1.61 -8.30
CA LEU A 43 -17.16 2.41 -8.84
C LEU A 43 -15.87 2.05 -8.06
N GLN A 44 -14.82 1.67 -8.77
CA GLN A 44 -13.65 1.05 -8.17
C GLN A 44 -12.35 1.73 -8.62
N GLY A 45 -11.45 1.89 -7.68
CA GLY A 45 -10.04 2.20 -7.93
C GLY A 45 -9.15 1.08 -7.42
N GLY A 46 -8.03 0.82 -8.08
CA GLY A 46 -7.15 -0.26 -7.66
C GLY A 46 -5.70 -0.04 -8.03
N THR A 47 -4.81 -0.27 -7.09
CA THR A 47 -3.36 -0.26 -7.27
C THR A 47 -2.82 -1.67 -7.47
N THR A 48 -1.77 -1.80 -8.27
CA THR A 48 -1.01 -3.06 -8.43
C THR A 48 -0.11 -3.34 -7.24
N GLY A 49 0.29 -2.29 -6.50
CA GLY A 49 1.20 -2.35 -5.36
C GLY A 49 0.49 -2.26 -4.01
N GLY A 50 0.21 -3.38 -3.40
CA GLY A 50 -0.29 -3.50 -2.03
C GLY A 50 0.70 -4.26 -1.14
N GLY A 51 0.24 -5.28 -0.42
CA GLY A 51 1.08 -6.13 0.43
C GLY A 51 2.25 -6.83 -0.29
N GLY A 52 2.16 -6.99 -1.61
CA GLY A 52 3.27 -7.48 -2.43
C GLY A 52 4.50 -6.58 -2.38
N VAL A 53 4.31 -5.27 -2.24
CA VAL A 53 5.40 -4.29 -2.11
C VAL A 53 6.10 -4.43 -0.75
N MET A 54 5.35 -4.68 0.32
CA MET A 54 5.93 -4.94 1.65
C MET A 54 6.79 -6.20 1.66
N ARG A 55 6.35 -7.26 0.97
CA ARG A 55 7.14 -8.48 0.81
C ARG A 55 8.41 -8.26 -0.02
N TRP A 56 8.31 -7.45 -1.06
CA TRP A 56 9.47 -7.04 -1.84
C TRP A 56 10.45 -6.26 -0.96
N PHE A 57 9.98 -5.27 -0.21
CA PHE A 57 10.81 -4.49 0.70
C PHE A 57 11.50 -5.37 1.76
N GLU A 58 10.75 -6.30 2.37
CA GLU A 58 11.28 -7.27 3.31
C GLU A 58 12.42 -8.11 2.68
N ARG A 59 12.21 -8.58 1.46
CA ARG A 59 13.19 -9.44 0.77
C ARG A 59 14.47 -8.68 0.40
N GLU A 60 14.35 -7.44 -0.06
CA GLU A 60 15.48 -6.69 -0.62
C GLU A 60 16.21 -5.83 0.41
N PHE A 61 15.55 -5.40 1.50
CA PHE A 61 16.10 -4.42 2.43
C PHE A 61 16.11 -4.85 3.90
N ALA A 62 15.48 -5.97 4.25
CA ALA A 62 15.35 -6.40 5.64
C ALA A 62 16.22 -7.64 6.00
N ASP A 63 17.44 -7.72 5.49
CA ASP A 63 18.35 -8.83 5.78
C ASP A 63 18.62 -8.98 7.28
N TYR A 64 18.80 -7.86 7.95
CA TYR A 64 19.05 -7.87 9.40
C TYR A 64 17.84 -8.38 10.18
N GLU A 65 16.65 -7.90 9.85
CA GLU A 65 15.39 -8.30 10.50
C GLU A 65 15.09 -9.79 10.23
N ARG A 66 15.44 -10.29 9.05
CA ARG A 66 15.34 -11.73 8.73
C ARG A 66 16.32 -12.57 9.56
N MET A 67 17.56 -12.12 9.67
CA MET A 67 18.58 -12.81 10.49
C MET A 67 18.19 -12.79 11.99
N MET A 68 17.64 -11.68 12.47
CA MET A 68 17.18 -11.54 13.85
C MET A 68 15.97 -12.40 14.19
N LYS A 69 15.19 -12.83 13.20
CA LYS A 69 14.02 -13.72 13.40
C LYS A 69 14.41 -15.00 14.13
N GLU A 70 15.54 -15.60 13.79
CA GLU A 70 16.02 -16.84 14.44
C GLU A 70 16.38 -16.62 15.90
N GLN A 71 16.84 -15.43 16.28
CA GLN A 71 17.25 -15.09 17.64
C GLN A 71 16.08 -14.61 18.51
N THR A 72 15.12 -13.91 17.93
CA THR A 72 14.03 -13.25 18.68
C THR A 72 12.71 -13.99 18.62
N GLY A 73 12.55 -14.91 17.67
CA GLY A 73 11.27 -15.54 17.36
C GLY A 73 10.25 -14.61 16.67
N MET A 74 10.58 -13.33 16.50
CA MET A 74 9.70 -12.33 15.89
C MET A 74 9.89 -12.28 14.37
N SER A 75 8.80 -12.27 13.61
CA SER A 75 8.89 -12.17 12.15
C SER A 75 9.53 -10.84 11.73
N SER A 76 10.26 -10.85 10.60
CA SER A 76 10.90 -9.66 10.03
C SER A 76 9.89 -8.52 9.78
N LEU A 77 8.68 -8.84 9.31
CA LEU A 77 7.62 -7.84 9.12
C LEU A 77 7.18 -7.20 10.44
N ASN A 78 7.06 -7.97 11.52
CA ASN A 78 6.72 -7.41 12.82
C ASN A 78 7.84 -6.51 13.35
N GLN A 79 9.10 -6.88 13.16
CA GLN A 79 10.23 -6.03 13.51
C GLN A 79 10.23 -4.71 12.71
N LEU A 80 9.90 -4.77 11.41
CA LEU A 80 9.74 -3.57 10.57
C LEU A 80 8.58 -2.69 11.05
N ASN A 81 7.45 -3.28 11.45
CA ASN A 81 6.33 -2.56 12.01
C ASN A 81 6.70 -1.81 13.30
N GLU A 82 7.40 -2.47 14.23
CA GLU A 82 7.89 -1.82 15.45
C GLU A 82 8.85 -0.65 15.18
N ILE A 83 9.61 -0.73 14.08
CA ILE A 83 10.46 0.37 13.62
C ILE A 83 9.59 1.50 13.07
N ALA A 84 8.61 1.17 12.26
CA ALA A 84 7.71 2.14 11.63
C ALA A 84 6.85 2.91 12.66
N GLU A 85 6.39 2.25 13.72
CA GLU A 85 5.63 2.88 14.81
C GLU A 85 6.38 4.03 15.52
N LYS A 86 7.70 4.05 15.42
CA LYS A 86 8.56 5.09 16.02
C LYS A 86 8.81 6.28 15.11
N ILE A 87 8.30 6.23 13.89
CA ILE A 87 8.45 7.29 12.90
C ILE A 87 7.26 8.24 13.00
N ASN A 88 7.53 9.53 12.95
CA ASN A 88 6.47 10.54 12.96
C ASN A 88 5.56 10.41 11.73
N PRO A 89 4.26 10.69 11.87
CA PRO A 89 3.36 10.79 10.72
C PRO A 89 3.93 11.72 9.66
N GLY A 90 3.87 11.28 8.39
CA GLY A 90 4.46 12.01 7.27
C GLY A 90 5.88 11.60 6.91
N SER A 91 6.51 10.68 7.68
CA SER A 91 7.81 10.06 7.36
C SER A 91 8.90 11.06 6.98
N ASP A 92 8.94 12.22 7.66
CA ASP A 92 9.86 13.34 7.40
C ASP A 92 9.84 13.82 5.93
N GLY A 93 8.68 13.71 5.26
CA GLY A 93 8.48 14.14 3.86
C GLY A 93 8.81 13.09 2.80
N VAL A 94 9.21 11.89 3.21
CA VAL A 94 9.44 10.80 2.26
C VAL A 94 8.12 10.20 1.79
N VAL A 95 7.95 10.16 0.48
CA VAL A 95 6.80 9.52 -0.18
C VAL A 95 7.29 8.35 -1.01
N PHE A 96 6.60 7.23 -0.89
CA PHE A 96 6.84 6.07 -1.73
C PHE A 96 5.67 5.85 -2.69
N LEU A 97 5.97 5.78 -3.98
CA LEU A 97 5.01 5.42 -5.02
C LEU A 97 5.18 3.91 -5.33
N PRO A 98 4.19 3.07 -5.04
CA PRO A 98 4.35 1.62 -5.07
C PRO A 98 4.12 0.99 -6.46
N TYR A 99 4.44 1.66 -7.54
CA TYR A 99 4.13 1.25 -8.92
C TYR A 99 5.10 0.20 -9.46
N MET A 100 5.30 -0.88 -8.71
CA MET A 100 6.33 -1.89 -9.00
C MET A 100 6.09 -2.69 -10.29
N SER A 101 4.84 -2.78 -10.74
CA SER A 101 4.42 -3.53 -11.92
C SER A 101 3.54 -2.69 -12.86
N GLY A 102 3.88 -1.42 -13.02
CA GLY A 102 2.97 -0.45 -13.61
C GLY A 102 1.87 -0.06 -12.64
N GLU A 103 0.92 0.75 -13.09
CA GLU A 103 -0.23 1.13 -12.26
C GLU A 103 -1.52 1.11 -13.06
N ARG A 104 -2.60 0.74 -12.38
CA ARG A 104 -3.96 0.71 -12.91
C ARG A 104 -4.71 2.02 -12.60
N SER A 105 -5.92 1.90 -12.20
CA SER A 105 -6.79 3.01 -11.84
C SER A 105 -6.25 3.82 -10.65
N PRO A 106 -6.18 5.14 -10.71
CA PRO A 106 -6.64 6.01 -11.81
C PRO A 106 -5.56 6.38 -12.84
N ILE A 107 -4.37 5.84 -12.73
CA ILE A 107 -3.19 6.28 -13.50
C ILE A 107 -3.11 5.62 -14.88
N TRP A 108 -3.51 4.34 -14.98
CA TRP A 108 -3.54 3.56 -16.22
C TRP A 108 -2.21 3.59 -17.00
N ASN A 109 -1.08 3.45 -16.30
CA ASN A 109 0.24 3.46 -16.91
C ASN A 109 0.98 2.14 -16.64
N PRO A 110 1.09 1.24 -17.61
CA PRO A 110 1.77 -0.04 -17.45
C PRO A 110 3.30 0.11 -17.30
N TYR A 111 3.84 1.28 -17.61
CA TYR A 111 5.27 1.57 -17.52
C TYR A 111 5.65 2.35 -16.25
N ALA A 112 4.69 2.70 -15.41
CA ALA A 112 4.96 3.33 -14.13
C ALA A 112 5.90 2.47 -13.28
N LYS A 113 6.77 3.12 -12.51
CA LYS A 113 7.77 2.47 -11.65
C LYS A 113 7.64 2.94 -10.22
N GLY A 114 8.09 2.11 -9.28
CA GLY A 114 8.21 2.50 -7.90
C GLY A 114 9.23 3.63 -7.73
N VAL A 115 8.91 4.58 -6.87
CA VAL A 115 9.75 5.76 -6.61
C VAL A 115 9.77 6.08 -5.14
N PHE A 116 10.93 6.35 -4.57
CA PHE A 116 11.08 7.07 -3.32
C PHE A 116 11.37 8.53 -3.63
N TYR A 117 10.53 9.41 -3.16
CA TYR A 117 10.65 10.86 -3.32
C TYR A 117 10.89 11.53 -1.96
N GLY A 118 11.65 12.61 -1.93
CA GLY A 118 11.92 13.38 -0.72
C GLY A 118 13.09 12.85 0.12
N LEU A 119 13.98 12.03 -0.48
CA LEU A 119 15.22 11.62 0.20
C LEU A 119 16.19 12.78 0.27
N ASP A 120 16.75 13.06 1.45
CA ASP A 120 17.80 14.03 1.68
C ASP A 120 18.83 13.52 2.71
N PHE A 121 19.90 14.30 2.95
CA PHE A 121 20.94 13.95 3.91
C PHE A 121 20.51 14.06 5.38
N ALA A 122 19.38 14.71 5.67
CA ALA A 122 18.83 14.80 7.03
C ALA A 122 18.07 13.54 7.42
N LEU A 123 17.68 12.71 6.45
CA LEU A 123 16.95 11.48 6.67
C LEU A 123 17.77 10.52 7.51
N LYS A 124 17.26 10.22 8.69
CA LYS A 124 17.94 9.30 9.62
C LYS A 124 17.26 7.96 9.57
N LYS A 125 18.04 6.90 9.36
CA LYS A 125 17.56 5.55 9.68
C LYS A 125 17.14 5.56 11.17
N SER A 126 15.90 5.15 11.49
CA SER A 126 15.46 5.05 12.88
C SER A 126 16.50 4.24 13.66
N ARG A 127 17.01 4.82 14.75
CA ARG A 127 18.08 4.17 15.52
C ARG A 127 17.51 2.88 16.10
N ARG A 128 18.13 1.76 15.79
CA ARG A 128 17.94 0.52 16.54
C ARG A 128 18.20 0.82 18.02
N PRO A 129 17.38 0.29 18.94
CA PRO A 129 17.71 0.44 20.35
C PRO A 129 19.13 -0.08 20.58
N LYS A 130 19.95 0.73 21.25
CA LYS A 130 21.26 0.27 21.71
C LYS A 130 21.00 -0.93 22.62
N ARG A 131 21.65 -2.05 22.37
CA ARG A 131 21.69 -3.16 23.32
C ARG A 131 22.27 -2.61 24.63
N SER A 132 21.48 -2.67 25.70
CA SER A 132 21.96 -2.56 27.08
C SER A 132 22.72 -3.83 27.43
#